data_315effd0a9819480b1831b9154437f4b
#
_entry.id   315effd0a9819480b1831b9154437f4b
#
_cell.length_a   1.000
_cell.length_b   1.000
_cell.length_c   1.000
_cell.angle_alpha   90.00
_cell.angle_beta   90.00
_cell.angle_gamma   90.00
#
_symmetry.space_group_name_H-M   'P 1'
#
loop_
_entity.id
_entity.type
_entity.pdbx_description
1 polymer ?
#
loop_
_entity_poly.entity_id
_entity_poly.type
_entity_poly.pdbx_seq_one_letter_code
_entity_poly.pdbx_strand_id
1 'polypeptide(L)'
;MQAAASAATIAPAVAAPALLVRLGVGPVALGLYIAALYITAMLSSQLGVALVKRWGPIRTSQVALVLSAAGVALLGVPHLAVALAGALLLGAGYGPVTPASSEILARTTPPERYAMVFSVKQTGVPVGGVVAGLVVPGLTESAGPAWALLAIAALCLVGAASGEWLRAALDRGRDAVAPLPSLARVLAPVKFVAGHPVLATLAACSLVFSAVQVCVTSYTVTFLTHDLRWSLVAAGSALAVAQVAGVVGRIVWGVVADRSGDARRVLLALAVAMALCGIGAAALAPSSAPAAVIALLAVYGATAIGWNGVFLGTIARVVPIADAAQATSGSLFFTYFGVVIGPPLFGLIASWRGGLGLAFALLALPLAWSIGLLWRWRSAAPQVAAP
;
A
#
# COMPACT_ATOMS: atom_id res chain seq x y z
N MET A 1 -2.41 4.20 15.09
CA MET A 1 -2.98 2.95 14.58
C MET A 1 -2.62 2.68 13.11
N GLN A 2 -2.98 3.54 12.12
CA GLN A 2 -2.69 3.30 10.70
C GLN A 2 -1.18 3.10 10.43
N ALA A 3 -0.32 3.95 11.00
CA ALA A 3 1.13 3.83 10.83
C ALA A 3 1.70 2.53 11.43
N ALA A 4 1.19 2.09 12.58
CA ALA A 4 1.62 0.84 13.21
C ALA A 4 1.21 -0.38 12.36
N ALA A 5 -0.03 -0.41 11.85
CA ALA A 5 -0.49 -1.47 10.95
C ALA A 5 0.35 -1.51 9.66
N SER A 6 0.67 -0.34 9.09
CA SER A 6 1.49 -0.26 7.88
C SER A 6 2.95 -0.63 8.14
N ALA A 7 3.51 -0.26 9.30
CA ALA A 7 4.84 -0.72 9.70
C ALA A 7 4.89 -2.25 9.78
N ALA A 8 3.86 -2.89 10.35
CA ALA A 8 3.77 -4.34 10.42
C ALA A 8 3.69 -5.02 9.04
N THR A 9 3.01 -4.42 8.05
CA THR A 9 2.95 -4.98 6.69
C THR A 9 4.24 -4.79 5.90
N ILE A 10 5.02 -3.74 6.19
CA ILE A 10 6.26 -3.42 5.47
C ILE A 10 7.49 -4.08 6.13
N ALA A 11 7.48 -4.27 7.45
CA ALA A 11 8.58 -4.86 8.20
C ALA A 11 9.10 -6.21 7.65
N PRO A 12 8.24 -7.16 7.23
CA PRO A 12 8.69 -8.40 6.60
C PRO A 12 9.54 -8.18 5.33
N ALA A 13 9.17 -7.21 4.51
CA ALA A 13 9.90 -6.87 3.29
C ALA A 13 11.25 -6.21 3.59
N VAL A 14 11.32 -5.38 4.64
CA VAL A 14 12.58 -4.76 5.09
C VAL A 14 13.53 -5.80 5.70
N ALA A 15 13.00 -6.76 6.46
CA ALA A 15 13.78 -7.87 7.03
C ALA A 15 14.03 -9.00 6.02
N ALA A 16 13.45 -8.93 4.80
CA ALA A 16 13.50 -10.01 3.82
C ALA A 16 14.90 -10.55 3.53
N PRO A 17 15.95 -9.73 3.35
CA PRO A 17 17.29 -10.26 3.12
C PRO A 17 17.76 -11.28 4.16
N ALA A 18 17.50 -11.00 5.45
CA ALA A 18 17.85 -11.91 6.55
C ALA A 18 16.86 -13.08 6.67
N LEU A 19 15.56 -12.84 6.46
CA LEU A 19 14.53 -13.88 6.55
C LEU A 19 14.62 -14.91 5.44
N LEU A 20 14.87 -14.49 4.19
CA LEU A 20 15.01 -15.39 3.03
C LEU A 20 16.18 -16.34 3.23
N VAL A 21 17.33 -15.86 3.71
CA VAL A 21 18.50 -16.69 4.05
C VAL A 21 18.14 -17.67 5.18
N ARG A 22 17.49 -17.20 6.24
CA ARG A 22 17.13 -18.03 7.40
C ARG A 22 16.12 -19.13 7.06
N LEU A 23 15.21 -18.88 6.11
CA LEU A 23 14.20 -19.83 5.63
C LEU A 23 14.70 -20.70 4.48
N GLY A 24 15.87 -20.42 3.88
CA GLY A 24 16.42 -21.13 2.73
C GLY A 24 15.59 -20.97 1.45
N VAL A 25 14.94 -19.79 1.26
CA VAL A 25 14.05 -19.53 0.13
C VAL A 25 14.48 -18.29 -0.67
N GLY A 26 14.03 -18.22 -1.92
CA GLY A 26 14.38 -17.13 -2.83
C GLY A 26 13.34 -15.98 -2.85
N PRO A 27 13.57 -14.96 -3.71
CA PRO A 27 12.70 -13.77 -3.81
C PRO A 27 11.22 -14.06 -4.13
N VAL A 28 10.94 -15.17 -4.81
CA VAL A 28 9.55 -15.62 -5.09
C VAL A 28 8.75 -15.82 -3.80
N ALA A 29 9.40 -16.37 -2.76
CA ALA A 29 8.73 -16.61 -1.48
C ALA A 29 8.27 -15.31 -0.82
N LEU A 30 9.04 -14.21 -0.93
CA LEU A 30 8.62 -12.89 -0.48
C LEU A 30 7.36 -12.42 -1.23
N GLY A 31 7.33 -12.58 -2.55
CA GLY A 31 6.17 -12.23 -3.36
C GLY A 31 4.92 -13.03 -2.98
N LEU A 32 5.05 -14.34 -2.76
CA LEU A 32 3.95 -15.20 -2.33
C LEU A 32 3.46 -14.85 -0.91
N TYR A 33 4.39 -14.52 0.00
CA TYR A 33 4.06 -14.02 1.33
C TYR A 33 3.21 -12.74 1.24
N ILE A 34 3.64 -11.78 0.42
CA ILE A 34 2.93 -10.51 0.22
C ILE A 34 1.56 -10.75 -0.42
N ALA A 35 1.47 -11.64 -1.42
CA ALA A 35 0.20 -12.00 -2.02
C ALA A 35 -0.78 -12.61 -1.00
N ALA A 36 -0.34 -13.56 -0.17
CA ALA A 36 -1.14 -14.16 0.88
C ALA A 36 -1.66 -13.12 1.89
N LEU A 37 -0.78 -12.19 2.32
CA LEU A 37 -1.12 -11.07 3.18
C LEU A 37 -2.22 -10.21 2.54
N TYR A 38 -2.04 -9.79 1.30
CA TYR A 38 -2.98 -8.85 0.68
C TYR A 38 -4.27 -9.50 0.17
N ILE A 39 -4.29 -10.80 -0.11
CA ILE A 39 -5.53 -11.55 -0.35
C ILE A 39 -6.40 -11.50 0.91
N THR A 40 -5.83 -11.81 2.06
CA THR A 40 -6.59 -11.75 3.33
C THR A 40 -6.93 -10.33 3.73
N ALA A 41 -6.06 -9.34 3.46
CA ALA A 41 -6.35 -7.92 3.69
C ALA A 41 -7.52 -7.44 2.82
N MET A 42 -7.57 -7.83 1.56
CA MET A 42 -8.67 -7.51 0.64
C MET A 42 -10.00 -8.08 1.16
N LEU A 43 -10.02 -9.34 1.56
CA LEU A 43 -11.23 -10.00 2.08
C LEU A 43 -11.66 -9.40 3.44
N SER A 44 -10.72 -9.23 4.36
CA SER A 44 -11.00 -8.68 5.69
C SER A 44 -11.39 -7.19 5.67
N SER A 45 -10.92 -6.43 4.68
CA SER A 45 -11.35 -5.05 4.48
C SER A 45 -12.84 -4.95 4.16
N GLN A 46 -13.38 -5.88 3.36
CA GLN A 46 -14.82 -5.92 3.07
C GLN A 46 -15.64 -6.30 4.31
N LEU A 47 -15.14 -7.23 5.11
CA LEU A 47 -15.73 -7.56 6.41
C LEU A 47 -15.60 -6.42 7.41
N GLY A 48 -14.57 -5.61 7.30
CA GLY A 48 -14.27 -4.49 8.17
C GLY A 48 -15.43 -3.51 8.32
N VAL A 49 -16.17 -3.24 7.25
CA VAL A 49 -17.35 -2.36 7.30
C VAL A 49 -18.44 -2.92 8.22
N ALA A 50 -18.71 -4.22 8.17
CA ALA A 50 -19.69 -4.87 9.04
C ALA A 50 -19.18 -4.98 10.50
N LEU A 51 -17.88 -5.27 10.66
CA LEU A 51 -17.24 -5.31 11.98
C LEU A 51 -17.26 -3.94 12.66
N VAL A 52 -17.03 -2.86 11.92
CA VAL A 52 -17.13 -1.48 12.43
C VAL A 52 -18.55 -1.17 12.91
N LYS A 53 -19.57 -1.56 12.16
CA LYS A 53 -20.97 -1.40 12.58
C LYS A 53 -21.26 -2.19 13.86
N ARG A 54 -20.76 -3.44 13.93
CA ARG A 54 -21.06 -4.35 15.03
C ARG A 54 -20.25 -4.10 16.30
N TRP A 55 -18.97 -3.78 16.21
CA TRP A 55 -18.06 -3.63 17.35
C TRP A 55 -17.70 -2.17 17.65
N GLY A 56 -17.90 -1.30 16.68
CA GLY A 56 -17.41 0.06 16.68
C GLY A 56 -16.02 0.19 16.02
N PRO A 57 -15.64 1.38 15.56
CA PRO A 57 -14.41 1.61 14.82
C PRO A 57 -13.14 1.42 15.66
N ILE A 58 -13.14 1.82 16.94
CA ILE A 58 -11.97 1.66 17.81
C ILE A 58 -11.73 0.20 18.13
N ARG A 59 -12.77 -0.54 18.55
CA ARG A 59 -12.64 -1.96 18.87
C ARG A 59 -12.20 -2.78 17.66
N THR A 60 -12.75 -2.48 16.49
CA THR A 60 -12.32 -3.11 15.23
C THR A 60 -10.84 -2.83 14.96
N SER A 61 -10.37 -1.60 15.15
CA SER A 61 -8.95 -1.25 14.97
C SER A 61 -8.04 -1.91 15.99
N GLN A 62 -8.47 -2.08 17.25
CA GLN A 62 -7.72 -2.78 18.29
C GLN A 62 -7.52 -4.25 17.94
N VAL A 63 -8.62 -4.96 17.58
CA VAL A 63 -8.53 -6.37 17.15
C VAL A 63 -7.64 -6.50 15.90
N ALA A 64 -7.78 -5.59 14.95
CA ALA A 64 -6.96 -5.53 13.75
C ALA A 64 -5.46 -5.39 14.07
N LEU A 65 -5.09 -4.52 15.01
CA LEU A 65 -3.70 -4.33 15.42
C LEU A 65 -3.15 -5.53 16.22
N VAL A 66 -3.98 -6.19 17.04
CA VAL A 66 -3.59 -7.42 17.75
C VAL A 66 -3.31 -8.56 16.76
N LEU A 67 -4.19 -8.72 15.74
CA LEU A 67 -3.96 -9.69 14.67
C LEU A 67 -2.70 -9.36 13.86
N SER A 68 -2.46 -8.07 13.58
CA SER A 68 -1.25 -7.62 12.89
C SER A 68 0.00 -7.89 13.73
N ALA A 69 -0.05 -7.65 15.05
CA ALA A 69 1.05 -7.95 15.97
C ALA A 69 1.36 -9.47 16.00
N ALA A 70 0.33 -10.30 16.14
CA ALA A 70 0.49 -11.75 16.11
C ALA A 70 1.06 -12.22 14.76
N GLY A 71 0.54 -11.70 13.65
CA GLY A 71 0.98 -12.07 12.31
C GLY A 71 2.45 -11.72 12.04
N VAL A 72 2.89 -10.52 12.40
CA VAL A 72 4.28 -10.12 12.21
C VAL A 72 5.23 -10.86 13.17
N ALA A 73 4.79 -11.15 14.40
CA ALA A 73 5.59 -11.90 15.37
C ALA A 73 5.83 -13.36 14.93
N LEU A 74 4.82 -14.02 14.33
CA LEU A 74 4.94 -15.38 13.83
C LEU A 74 6.03 -15.52 12.75
N LEU A 75 6.30 -14.48 11.98
CA LEU A 75 7.38 -14.50 10.98
C LEU A 75 8.78 -14.57 11.63
N GLY A 76 8.91 -14.28 12.91
CA GLY A 76 10.13 -14.50 13.69
C GLY A 76 10.50 -15.99 13.87
N VAL A 77 9.53 -16.91 13.68
CA VAL A 77 9.77 -18.36 13.73
C VAL A 77 10.28 -18.85 12.37
N PRO A 78 11.43 -19.57 12.32
CA PRO A 78 12.05 -20.00 11.07
C PRO A 78 11.36 -21.24 10.48
N HIS A 79 10.08 -21.13 10.15
CA HIS A 79 9.29 -22.19 9.57
C HIS A 79 8.30 -21.64 8.53
N LEU A 80 8.34 -22.15 7.30
CA LEU A 80 7.59 -21.60 6.17
C LEU A 80 6.07 -21.60 6.39
N ALA A 81 5.50 -22.68 6.94
CA ALA A 81 4.07 -22.73 7.22
C ALA A 81 3.65 -21.72 8.31
N VAL A 82 4.52 -21.45 9.30
CA VAL A 82 4.27 -20.45 10.34
C VAL A 82 4.35 -19.04 9.74
N ALA A 83 5.32 -18.81 8.84
CA ALA A 83 5.43 -17.55 8.12
C ALA A 83 4.16 -17.29 7.27
N LEU A 84 3.64 -18.30 6.58
CA LEU A 84 2.41 -18.19 5.80
C LEU A 84 1.19 -17.91 6.71
N ALA A 85 1.06 -18.62 7.82
CA ALA A 85 0.02 -18.33 8.81
C ALA A 85 0.14 -16.89 9.34
N GLY A 86 1.37 -16.42 9.58
CA GLY A 86 1.66 -15.04 9.93
C GLY A 86 1.19 -14.04 8.87
N ALA A 87 1.42 -14.33 7.57
CA ALA A 87 0.94 -13.50 6.47
C ALA A 87 -0.59 -13.38 6.46
N LEU A 88 -1.29 -14.51 6.61
CA LEU A 88 -2.75 -14.54 6.64
C LEU A 88 -3.32 -13.74 7.82
N LEU A 89 -2.74 -13.90 9.02
CA LEU A 89 -3.14 -13.15 10.21
C LEU A 89 -2.86 -11.65 10.07
N LEU A 90 -1.68 -11.30 9.56
CA LEU A 90 -1.28 -9.90 9.33
C LEU A 90 -2.23 -9.24 8.33
N GLY A 91 -2.57 -9.92 7.24
CA GLY A 91 -3.53 -9.43 6.27
C GLY A 91 -4.94 -9.28 6.86
N ALA A 92 -5.40 -10.27 7.64
CA ALA A 92 -6.68 -10.20 8.32
C ALA A 92 -6.75 -8.99 9.29
N GLY A 93 -5.64 -8.64 9.92
CA GLY A 93 -5.52 -7.45 10.76
C GLY A 93 -5.42 -6.14 9.97
N TYR A 94 -4.67 -6.12 8.86
CA TYR A 94 -4.45 -4.88 8.11
C TYR A 94 -5.72 -4.35 7.41
N GLY A 95 -6.52 -5.24 6.81
CA GLY A 95 -7.68 -4.85 6.01
C GLY A 95 -8.70 -3.95 6.72
N PRO A 96 -9.15 -4.27 7.94
CA PRO A 96 -10.19 -3.50 8.64
C PRO A 96 -9.76 -2.11 9.14
N VAL A 97 -8.46 -1.82 9.22
CA VAL A 97 -7.94 -0.54 9.77
C VAL A 97 -8.41 0.67 8.95
N THR A 98 -8.42 0.54 7.62
CA THR A 98 -8.84 1.64 6.75
C THR A 98 -10.34 1.97 6.86
N PRO A 99 -11.29 1.02 6.75
CA PRO A 99 -12.70 1.33 6.95
C PRO A 99 -13.00 1.82 8.36
N ALA A 100 -12.37 1.26 9.40
CA ALA A 100 -12.56 1.71 10.78
C ALA A 100 -12.15 3.18 10.99
N SER A 101 -10.97 3.55 10.52
CA SER A 101 -10.50 4.94 10.62
C SER A 101 -11.32 5.89 9.75
N SER A 102 -11.79 5.44 8.58
CA SER A 102 -12.63 6.24 7.69
C SER A 102 -13.99 6.56 8.32
N GLU A 103 -14.58 5.61 9.04
CA GLU A 103 -15.83 5.81 9.77
C GLU A 103 -15.71 6.87 10.87
N ILE A 104 -14.61 6.85 11.64
CA ILE A 104 -14.35 7.89 12.65
C ILE A 104 -14.29 9.27 11.98
N LEU A 105 -13.50 9.38 10.91
CA LEU A 105 -13.30 10.66 10.23
C LEU A 105 -14.62 11.16 9.59
N ALA A 106 -15.41 10.25 9.02
CA ALA A 106 -16.72 10.61 8.46
C ALA A 106 -17.66 11.22 9.48
N ARG A 107 -17.61 10.73 10.73
CA ARG A 107 -18.47 11.23 11.82
C ARG A 107 -17.96 12.49 12.50
N THR A 108 -16.64 12.70 12.50
CA THR A 108 -16.01 13.75 13.34
C THR A 108 -15.46 14.92 12.53
N THR A 109 -15.42 14.83 11.19
CA THR A 109 -14.84 15.86 10.33
C THR A 109 -15.93 16.66 9.64
N PRO A 110 -15.89 18.01 9.69
CA PRO A 110 -16.78 18.86 8.90
C PRO A 110 -16.57 18.62 7.40
N PRO A 111 -17.64 18.65 6.56
CA PRO A 111 -17.57 18.36 5.13
C PRO A 111 -16.50 19.18 4.38
N GLU A 112 -16.30 20.45 4.76
CA GLU A 112 -15.34 21.37 4.15
C GLU A 112 -13.88 20.95 4.33
N ARG A 113 -13.58 20.13 5.37
CA ARG A 113 -12.23 19.65 5.71
C ARG A 113 -12.01 18.18 5.39
N TYR A 114 -13.01 17.52 4.81
CA TYR A 114 -13.01 16.07 4.60
C TYR A 114 -11.80 15.62 3.76
N ALA A 115 -11.57 16.24 2.60
CA ALA A 115 -10.47 15.89 1.71
C ALA A 115 -9.08 16.04 2.38
N MET A 116 -8.87 17.13 3.13
CA MET A 116 -7.61 17.37 3.83
C MET A 116 -7.37 16.34 4.93
N VAL A 117 -8.37 16.07 5.77
CA VAL A 117 -8.25 15.14 6.91
C VAL A 117 -8.02 13.70 6.42
N PHE A 118 -8.72 13.29 5.36
CA PHE A 118 -8.48 11.99 4.72
C PHE A 118 -7.09 11.88 4.09
N SER A 119 -6.61 12.95 3.47
CA SER A 119 -5.25 13.00 2.92
C SER A 119 -4.19 12.85 4.02
N VAL A 120 -4.35 13.59 5.12
CA VAL A 120 -3.46 13.46 6.31
C VAL A 120 -3.53 12.04 6.87
N LYS A 121 -4.72 11.46 7.02
CA LYS A 121 -4.86 10.06 7.47
C LYS A 121 -4.08 9.08 6.58
N GLN A 122 -4.15 9.26 5.27
CA GLN A 122 -3.49 8.37 4.32
C GLN A 122 -1.95 8.46 4.36
N THR A 123 -1.37 9.53 4.91
CA THR A 123 0.08 9.61 5.14
C THR A 123 0.56 8.61 6.20
N GLY A 124 -0.33 8.10 7.04
CA GLY A 124 0.00 7.05 8.00
C GLY A 124 0.58 5.78 7.35
N VAL A 125 0.23 5.50 6.09
CA VAL A 125 0.79 4.32 5.38
C VAL A 125 2.29 4.49 5.12
N PRO A 126 2.76 5.52 4.40
CA PRO A 126 4.20 5.70 4.20
C PRO A 126 4.95 6.05 5.51
N VAL A 127 4.32 6.68 6.50
CA VAL A 127 4.93 6.87 7.83
C VAL A 127 5.25 5.51 8.47
N GLY A 128 4.36 4.53 8.37
CA GLY A 128 4.67 3.15 8.79
C GLY A 128 5.87 2.56 8.05
N GLY A 129 6.00 2.85 6.75
CA GLY A 129 7.17 2.48 5.94
C GLY A 129 8.46 3.13 6.40
N VAL A 130 8.43 4.41 6.78
CA VAL A 130 9.58 5.10 7.39
C VAL A 130 9.99 4.41 8.69
N VAL A 131 9.03 4.14 9.57
CA VAL A 131 9.30 3.46 10.85
C VAL A 131 9.92 2.08 10.61
N ALA A 132 9.36 1.28 9.71
CA ALA A 132 9.91 -0.03 9.37
C ALA A 132 11.33 0.09 8.78
N GLY A 133 11.55 1.01 7.84
CA GLY A 133 12.84 1.23 7.18
C GLY A 133 13.96 1.68 8.13
N LEU A 134 13.64 2.41 9.18
CA LEU A 134 14.62 2.89 10.16
C LEU A 134 14.84 1.92 11.33
N VAL A 135 13.76 1.29 11.82
CA VAL A 135 13.84 0.47 13.05
C VAL A 135 14.26 -0.97 12.75
N VAL A 136 13.68 -1.58 11.72
CA VAL A 136 13.86 -3.03 11.44
C VAL A 136 15.31 -3.38 11.10
N PRO A 137 16.05 -2.64 10.25
CA PRO A 137 17.43 -3.00 9.90
C PRO A 137 18.37 -3.00 11.09
N GLY A 138 18.39 -1.93 11.89
CA GLY A 138 19.27 -1.81 13.05
C GLY A 138 19.03 -2.91 14.09
N LEU A 139 17.76 -3.24 14.37
CA LEU A 139 17.42 -4.35 15.27
C LEU A 139 17.75 -5.71 14.65
N THR A 140 17.62 -5.86 13.32
CA THR A 140 17.97 -7.11 12.63
C THR A 140 19.47 -7.38 12.70
N GLU A 141 20.32 -6.36 12.54
CA GLU A 141 21.75 -6.49 12.61
C GLU A 141 22.25 -6.71 14.08
N SER A 142 21.65 -6.04 15.05
CA SER A 142 22.10 -6.11 16.45
C SER A 142 21.55 -7.30 17.23
N ALA A 143 20.29 -7.67 17.01
CA ALA A 143 19.59 -8.68 17.81
C ALA A 143 18.95 -9.80 16.97
N GLY A 144 18.98 -9.67 15.65
CA GLY A 144 18.38 -10.61 14.70
C GLY A 144 16.95 -10.27 14.30
N PRO A 145 16.46 -10.86 13.16
CA PRO A 145 15.18 -10.48 12.56
C PRO A 145 13.98 -10.76 13.45
N ALA A 146 14.03 -11.77 14.33
CA ALA A 146 12.93 -12.07 15.25
C ALA A 146 12.67 -10.92 16.23
N TRP A 147 13.71 -10.34 16.81
CA TRP A 147 13.56 -9.21 17.72
C TRP A 147 13.09 -7.93 17.01
N ALA A 148 13.55 -7.70 15.78
CA ALA A 148 13.06 -6.60 14.96
C ALA A 148 11.55 -6.71 14.71
N LEU A 149 11.06 -7.91 14.37
CA LEU A 149 9.64 -8.16 14.14
C LEU A 149 8.80 -8.08 15.43
N LEU A 150 9.37 -8.53 16.58
CA LEU A 150 8.72 -8.39 17.89
C LEU A 150 8.61 -6.92 18.31
N ALA A 151 9.59 -6.08 18.00
CA ALA A 151 9.51 -4.63 18.25
C ALA A 151 8.36 -3.98 17.45
N ILE A 152 8.17 -4.38 16.19
CA ILE A 152 7.03 -3.93 15.38
C ILE A 152 5.70 -4.48 15.93
N ALA A 153 5.68 -5.73 16.40
CA ALA A 153 4.50 -6.29 17.07
C ALA A 153 4.14 -5.48 18.32
N ALA A 154 5.13 -5.13 19.14
CA ALA A 154 4.94 -4.27 20.33
C ALA A 154 4.37 -2.89 19.94
N LEU A 155 4.87 -2.27 18.86
CA LEU A 155 4.30 -1.02 18.33
C LEU A 155 2.82 -1.15 17.99
N CYS A 156 2.40 -2.27 17.39
CA CYS A 156 0.98 -2.55 17.11
C CYS A 156 0.17 -2.68 18.41
N LEU A 157 0.70 -3.38 19.42
CA LEU A 157 0.02 -3.54 20.71
C LEU A 157 -0.10 -2.21 21.46
N VAL A 158 0.94 -1.38 21.46
CA VAL A 158 0.88 -0.01 21.99
C VAL A 158 -0.17 0.82 21.24
N GLY A 159 -0.21 0.71 19.91
CA GLY A 159 -1.24 1.36 19.08
C GLY A 159 -2.65 0.86 19.40
N ALA A 160 -2.83 -0.42 19.70
CA ALA A 160 -4.11 -0.98 20.12
C ALA A 160 -4.51 -0.44 21.51
N ALA A 161 -3.60 -0.47 22.47
CA ALA A 161 -3.84 0.00 23.85
C ALA A 161 -4.18 1.50 23.87
N SER A 162 -3.48 2.33 23.09
CA SER A 162 -3.74 3.78 23.02
C SER A 162 -5.16 4.14 22.55
N GLY A 163 -5.84 3.23 21.84
CA GLY A 163 -7.22 3.43 21.40
C GLY A 163 -8.26 3.29 22.51
N GLU A 164 -7.94 2.61 23.62
CA GLU A 164 -8.93 2.30 24.66
C GLU A 164 -9.55 3.58 25.25
N TRP A 165 -8.77 4.63 25.40
CA TRP A 165 -9.25 5.91 25.94
C TRP A 165 -10.31 6.58 25.09
N LEU A 166 -10.29 6.35 23.77
CA LEU A 166 -11.24 6.92 22.82
C LEU A 166 -12.45 6.00 22.58
N ARG A 167 -12.38 4.75 23.02
CA ARG A 167 -13.38 3.72 22.70
C ARG A 167 -14.78 4.09 23.20
N ALA A 168 -14.91 4.53 24.45
CA ALA A 168 -16.19 4.87 25.03
C ALA A 168 -16.90 6.03 24.29
N ALA A 169 -16.12 6.94 23.69
CA ALA A 169 -16.66 8.07 22.94
C ALA A 169 -16.99 7.70 21.48
N LEU A 170 -16.12 6.95 20.80
CA LEU A 170 -16.19 6.74 19.36
C LEU A 170 -16.91 5.45 18.93
N ASP A 171 -17.05 4.46 19.82
CA ASP A 171 -17.81 3.22 19.55
C ASP A 171 -19.29 3.33 19.95
N ARG A 172 -19.79 4.55 20.25
CA ARG A 172 -21.20 4.79 20.49
C ARG A 172 -22.02 4.59 19.19
N GLY A 173 -23.20 3.98 19.32
CA GLY A 173 -24.09 3.74 18.17
C GLY A 173 -23.75 2.48 17.36
N ARG A 174 -22.95 1.54 17.93
CA ARG A 174 -22.77 0.23 17.35
C ARG A 174 -24.07 -0.57 17.32
N ASP A 175 -24.27 -1.35 16.27
CA ASP A 175 -25.38 -2.30 16.13
C ASP A 175 -24.84 -3.75 16.24
N ALA A 176 -25.04 -4.36 17.40
CA ALA A 176 -24.53 -5.70 17.69
C ALA A 176 -25.13 -6.80 16.77
N VAL A 177 -26.23 -6.51 16.06
CA VAL A 177 -26.94 -7.47 15.19
C VAL A 177 -26.68 -7.19 13.71
N ALA A 178 -25.85 -6.19 13.37
CA ALA A 178 -25.57 -5.86 11.98
C ALA A 178 -25.14 -7.10 11.15
N PRO A 179 -25.81 -7.40 10.03
CA PRO A 179 -25.53 -8.58 9.23
C PRO A 179 -24.17 -8.45 8.53
N LEU A 180 -23.49 -9.60 8.36
CA LEU A 180 -22.30 -9.65 7.52
C LEU A 180 -22.70 -9.46 6.04
N PRO A 181 -21.86 -8.78 5.22
CA PRO A 181 -22.16 -8.54 3.81
C PRO A 181 -22.21 -9.86 3.04
N SER A 182 -23.18 -9.99 2.14
CA SER A 182 -23.21 -11.11 1.19
C SER A 182 -22.17 -10.90 0.07
N LEU A 183 -21.67 -12.00 -0.51
CA LEU A 183 -20.71 -11.96 -1.63
C LEU A 183 -21.23 -11.12 -2.82
N ALA A 184 -22.53 -11.19 -3.10
CA ALA A 184 -23.14 -10.39 -4.16
C ALA A 184 -23.01 -8.88 -3.92
N ARG A 185 -23.14 -8.43 -2.66
CA ARG A 185 -22.97 -7.01 -2.30
C ARG A 185 -21.51 -6.56 -2.40
N VAL A 186 -20.56 -7.46 -2.18
CA VAL A 186 -19.12 -7.19 -2.33
C VAL A 186 -18.74 -7.03 -3.81
N LEU A 187 -19.37 -7.78 -4.72
CA LEU A 187 -19.05 -7.75 -6.16
C LEU A 187 -19.82 -6.67 -6.95
N ALA A 188 -20.91 -6.13 -6.42
CA ALA A 188 -21.69 -5.10 -7.13
C ALA A 188 -20.85 -3.85 -7.50
N PRO A 189 -19.98 -3.30 -6.61
CA PRO A 189 -19.10 -2.18 -6.96
C PRO A 189 -18.11 -2.52 -8.07
N VAL A 190 -17.61 -3.75 -8.13
CA VAL A 190 -16.67 -4.21 -9.17
C VAL A 190 -17.35 -4.20 -10.55
N LYS A 191 -18.59 -4.72 -10.62
CA LYS A 191 -19.38 -4.70 -11.85
C LYS A 191 -19.70 -3.28 -12.32
N PHE A 192 -20.02 -2.39 -11.37
CA PHE A 192 -20.27 -0.97 -11.65
C PHE A 192 -19.05 -0.31 -12.31
N VAL A 193 -17.86 -0.49 -11.72
CA VAL A 193 -16.60 0.06 -12.26
C VAL A 193 -16.26 -0.54 -13.62
N ALA A 194 -16.41 -1.85 -13.79
CA ALA A 194 -16.13 -2.53 -15.07
C ALA A 194 -17.09 -2.10 -16.19
N GLY A 195 -18.33 -1.72 -15.86
CA GLY A 195 -19.32 -1.24 -16.82
C GLY A 195 -19.17 0.24 -17.22
N HIS A 196 -18.33 1.02 -16.53
CA HIS A 196 -18.14 2.44 -16.81
C HIS A 196 -16.77 2.69 -17.49
N PRO A 197 -16.69 3.14 -18.74
CA PRO A 197 -15.45 3.17 -19.53
C PRO A 197 -14.30 3.93 -18.85
N VAL A 198 -14.59 5.09 -18.23
CA VAL A 198 -13.58 5.92 -17.57
C VAL A 198 -13.12 5.26 -16.26
N LEU A 199 -14.06 4.74 -15.45
CA LEU A 199 -13.71 4.04 -14.22
C LEU A 199 -12.93 2.76 -14.49
N ALA A 200 -13.28 2.00 -15.55
CA ALA A 200 -12.54 0.81 -15.96
C ALA A 200 -11.09 1.16 -16.35
N THR A 201 -10.89 2.26 -17.07
CA THR A 201 -9.55 2.77 -17.40
C THR A 201 -8.76 3.14 -16.13
N LEU A 202 -9.38 3.90 -15.23
CA LEU A 202 -8.76 4.26 -13.95
C LEU A 202 -8.45 3.04 -13.09
N ALA A 203 -9.37 2.07 -13.01
CA ALA A 203 -9.18 0.82 -12.28
C ALA A 203 -8.03 -0.02 -12.86
N ALA A 204 -7.92 -0.12 -14.18
CA ALA A 204 -6.81 -0.78 -14.86
C ALA A 204 -5.46 -0.10 -14.56
N CYS A 205 -5.42 1.24 -14.58
CA CYS A 205 -4.22 2.00 -14.19
C CYS A 205 -3.89 1.78 -12.71
N SER A 206 -4.88 1.80 -11.81
CA SER A 206 -4.65 1.59 -10.39
C SER A 206 -4.11 0.19 -10.06
N LEU A 207 -4.54 -0.83 -10.80
CA LEU A 207 -4.00 -2.18 -10.71
C LEU A 207 -2.49 -2.18 -10.98
N VAL A 208 -2.06 -1.54 -12.06
CA VAL A 208 -0.64 -1.46 -12.43
C VAL A 208 0.14 -0.60 -11.42
N PHE A 209 -0.38 0.58 -11.09
CA PHE A 209 0.31 1.51 -10.19
C PHE A 209 0.48 0.92 -8.78
N SER A 210 -0.52 0.20 -8.28
CA SER A 210 -0.43 -0.47 -6.99
C SER A 210 0.53 -1.66 -7.01
N ALA A 211 0.57 -2.42 -8.11
CA ALA A 211 1.57 -3.47 -8.30
C ALA A 211 2.99 -2.89 -8.27
N VAL A 212 3.24 -1.80 -9.02
CA VAL A 212 4.54 -1.08 -8.99
C VAL A 212 4.85 -0.56 -7.59
N GLN A 213 3.90 0.12 -6.95
CA GLN A 213 4.08 0.65 -5.58
C GLN A 213 4.53 -0.43 -4.61
N VAL A 214 3.86 -1.57 -4.60
CA VAL A 214 4.17 -2.64 -3.64
C VAL A 214 5.46 -3.35 -4.01
N CYS A 215 5.77 -3.53 -5.30
CA CYS A 215 7.08 -4.05 -5.71
C CYS A 215 8.21 -3.13 -5.26
N VAL A 216 8.08 -1.80 -5.46
CA VAL A 216 9.07 -0.82 -4.98
C VAL A 216 9.21 -0.91 -3.46
N THR A 217 8.12 -0.86 -2.70
CA THR A 217 8.18 -0.88 -1.25
C THR A 217 8.77 -2.19 -0.70
N SER A 218 8.48 -3.32 -1.34
CA SER A 218 8.81 -4.65 -0.81
C SER A 218 10.18 -5.17 -1.25
N TYR A 219 10.66 -4.76 -2.43
CA TYR A 219 11.90 -5.32 -2.98
C TYR A 219 13.06 -4.33 -2.96
N THR A 220 12.86 -3.04 -2.65
CA THR A 220 13.95 -2.05 -2.61
C THR A 220 15.06 -2.46 -1.65
N VAL A 221 14.74 -2.90 -0.42
CA VAL A 221 15.78 -3.31 0.54
C VAL A 221 16.54 -4.54 0.05
N THR A 222 15.82 -5.54 -0.49
CA THR A 222 16.44 -6.74 -1.06
C THR A 222 17.33 -6.38 -2.27
N PHE A 223 16.87 -5.47 -3.14
CA PHE A 223 17.66 -4.99 -4.28
C PHE A 223 18.95 -4.30 -3.85
N LEU A 224 18.86 -3.37 -2.90
CA LEU A 224 20.02 -2.62 -2.41
C LEU A 224 21.05 -3.54 -1.72
N THR A 225 20.56 -4.51 -0.93
CA THR A 225 21.46 -5.43 -0.20
C THR A 225 22.03 -6.52 -1.10
N HIS A 226 21.25 -7.11 -1.98
CA HIS A 226 21.65 -8.24 -2.82
C HIS A 226 22.42 -7.78 -4.06
N ASP A 227 21.85 -6.84 -4.85
CA ASP A 227 22.40 -6.44 -6.14
C ASP A 227 23.46 -5.32 -5.99
N LEU A 228 23.22 -4.33 -5.11
CA LEU A 228 24.13 -3.20 -4.90
C LEU A 228 25.09 -3.37 -3.71
N ARG A 229 24.95 -4.45 -2.92
CA ARG A 229 25.84 -4.78 -1.78
C ARG A 229 25.84 -3.75 -0.65
N TRP A 230 24.73 -3.01 -0.47
CA TRP A 230 24.57 -2.10 0.64
C TRP A 230 24.35 -2.86 1.96
N SER A 231 24.71 -2.23 3.09
CA SER A 231 24.31 -2.74 4.41
C SER A 231 22.78 -2.67 4.56
N LEU A 232 22.23 -3.52 5.41
CA LEU A 232 20.79 -3.57 5.67
C LEU A 232 20.28 -2.22 6.22
N VAL A 233 21.07 -1.57 7.10
CA VAL A 233 20.76 -0.25 7.65
C VAL A 233 20.72 0.83 6.58
N ALA A 234 21.72 0.87 5.68
CA ALA A 234 21.74 1.84 4.58
C ALA A 234 20.57 1.62 3.62
N ALA A 235 20.25 0.36 3.29
CA ALA A 235 19.14 -0.01 2.43
C ALA A 235 17.77 0.37 3.06
N GLY A 236 17.60 0.13 4.35
CA GLY A 236 16.39 0.53 5.07
C GLY A 236 16.23 2.04 5.15
N SER A 237 17.32 2.77 5.37
CA SER A 237 17.32 4.25 5.34
C SER A 237 16.94 4.81 3.97
N ALA A 238 17.43 4.19 2.89
CA ALA A 238 17.06 4.57 1.52
C ALA A 238 15.56 4.30 1.24
N LEU A 239 15.01 3.19 1.73
CA LEU A 239 13.56 2.94 1.68
C LEU A 239 12.79 4.02 2.48
N ALA A 240 13.27 4.41 3.66
CA ALA A 240 12.65 5.47 4.44
C ALA A 240 12.63 6.79 3.68
N VAL A 241 13.70 7.15 2.95
CA VAL A 241 13.73 8.32 2.06
C VAL A 241 12.67 8.21 0.96
N ALA A 242 12.55 7.05 0.30
CA ALA A 242 11.52 6.82 -0.71
C ALA A 242 10.10 6.96 -0.13
N GLN A 243 9.86 6.49 1.08
CA GLN A 243 8.56 6.63 1.77
C GLN A 243 8.25 8.09 2.13
N VAL A 244 9.23 8.85 2.62
CA VAL A 244 9.09 10.30 2.88
C VAL A 244 8.79 11.04 1.58
N ALA A 245 9.54 10.74 0.50
CA ALA A 245 9.27 11.30 -0.82
C ALA A 245 7.86 10.96 -1.31
N GLY A 246 7.35 9.76 -0.99
CA GLY A 246 5.98 9.34 -1.25
C GLY A 246 4.94 10.17 -0.50
N VAL A 247 5.19 10.55 0.76
CA VAL A 247 4.33 11.48 1.52
C VAL A 247 4.26 12.84 0.82
N VAL A 248 5.42 13.38 0.49
CA VAL A 248 5.53 14.68 -0.22
C VAL A 248 4.83 14.58 -1.58
N GLY A 249 5.10 13.50 -2.33
CA GLY A 249 4.48 13.24 -3.63
C GLY A 249 2.95 13.23 -3.57
N ARG A 250 2.34 12.60 -2.56
CA ARG A 250 0.86 12.61 -2.39
C ARG A 250 0.28 14.01 -2.32
N ILE A 251 0.95 14.92 -1.62
CA ILE A 251 0.51 16.31 -1.48
C ILE A 251 0.77 17.09 -2.77
N VAL A 252 1.99 17.00 -3.28
CA VAL A 252 2.43 17.75 -4.48
C VAL A 252 1.58 17.37 -5.69
N TRP A 253 1.44 16.08 -6.00
CA TRP A 253 0.68 15.62 -7.16
C TRP A 253 -0.81 15.94 -7.05
N GLY A 254 -1.39 15.91 -5.83
CA GLY A 254 -2.75 16.37 -5.58
C GLY A 254 -2.91 17.85 -5.96
N VAL A 255 -2.03 18.72 -5.45
CA VAL A 255 -2.02 20.16 -5.78
C VAL A 255 -1.80 20.40 -7.27
N VAL A 256 -0.87 19.67 -7.91
CA VAL A 256 -0.61 19.79 -9.36
C VAL A 256 -1.86 19.37 -10.15
N ALA A 257 -2.55 18.30 -9.75
CA ALA A 257 -3.78 17.85 -10.42
C ALA A 257 -4.91 18.88 -10.28
N ASP A 258 -5.05 19.49 -9.10
CA ASP A 258 -6.05 20.53 -8.86
C ASP A 258 -5.78 21.79 -9.64
N ARG A 259 -4.51 22.27 -9.67
CA ARG A 259 -4.13 23.48 -10.39
C ARG A 259 -4.14 23.32 -11.90
N SER A 260 -3.74 22.16 -12.42
CA SER A 260 -3.74 21.89 -13.86
C SER A 260 -5.13 21.65 -14.44
N GLY A 261 -6.11 21.29 -13.62
CA GLY A 261 -7.46 20.86 -14.05
C GLY A 261 -7.46 19.56 -14.86
N ASP A 262 -6.31 18.92 -15.08
CA ASP A 262 -6.15 17.72 -15.90
C ASP A 262 -5.43 16.61 -15.13
N ALA A 263 -6.19 15.92 -14.27
CA ALA A 263 -5.69 14.79 -13.50
C ALA A 263 -5.16 13.64 -14.39
N ARG A 264 -5.67 13.50 -15.61
CA ARG A 264 -5.19 12.52 -16.59
C ARG A 264 -3.72 12.77 -16.97
N ARG A 265 -3.36 14.03 -17.26
CA ARG A 265 -1.96 14.38 -17.58
C ARG A 265 -1.03 14.10 -16.42
N VAL A 266 -1.49 14.35 -15.19
CA VAL A 266 -0.70 14.04 -13.98
C VAL A 266 -0.50 12.55 -13.84
N LEU A 267 -1.55 11.72 -13.97
CA LEU A 267 -1.42 10.26 -13.93
C LEU A 267 -0.52 9.73 -15.05
N LEU A 268 -0.59 10.31 -16.25
CA LEU A 268 0.30 9.98 -17.36
C LEU A 268 1.76 10.29 -17.04
N ALA A 269 2.04 11.48 -16.53
CA ALA A 269 3.39 11.88 -16.11
C ALA A 269 3.95 10.98 -15.01
N LEU A 270 3.10 10.60 -14.05
CA LEU A 270 3.47 9.65 -12.99
C LEU A 270 3.81 8.27 -13.56
N ALA A 271 3.02 7.74 -14.50
CA ALA A 271 3.30 6.46 -15.15
C ALA A 271 4.63 6.47 -15.91
N VAL A 272 4.90 7.55 -16.66
CA VAL A 272 6.17 7.74 -17.38
C VAL A 272 7.34 7.82 -16.39
N ALA A 273 7.21 8.62 -15.35
CA ALA A 273 8.27 8.76 -14.34
C ALA A 273 8.55 7.42 -13.61
N MET A 274 7.51 6.66 -13.24
CA MET A 274 7.68 5.32 -12.66
C MET A 274 8.41 4.37 -13.61
N ALA A 275 8.06 4.38 -14.91
CA ALA A 275 8.71 3.54 -15.91
C ALA A 275 10.20 3.90 -16.07
N LEU A 276 10.51 5.20 -16.15
CA LEU A 276 11.89 5.67 -16.23
C LEU A 276 12.70 5.34 -14.99
N CYS A 277 12.09 5.45 -13.79
CA CYS A 277 12.74 5.05 -12.54
C CYS A 277 13.01 3.54 -12.50
N GLY A 278 12.06 2.72 -12.96
CA GLY A 278 12.26 1.27 -13.05
C GLY A 278 13.40 0.87 -14.00
N ILE A 279 13.47 1.51 -15.17
CA ILE A 279 14.58 1.31 -16.14
C ILE A 279 15.89 1.84 -15.53
N GLY A 280 15.87 3.00 -14.87
CA GLY A 280 17.04 3.54 -14.19
C GLY A 280 17.57 2.63 -13.09
N ALA A 281 16.69 1.94 -12.36
CA ALA A 281 17.09 0.98 -11.33
C ALA A 281 17.91 -0.19 -11.92
N ALA A 282 17.58 -0.64 -13.12
CA ALA A 282 18.36 -1.70 -13.81
C ALA A 282 19.76 -1.25 -14.24
N ALA A 283 19.99 0.05 -14.38
CA ALA A 283 21.31 0.61 -14.73
C ALA A 283 22.21 0.80 -13.49
N LEU A 284 21.68 0.62 -12.27
CA LEU A 284 22.47 0.75 -11.05
C LEU A 284 23.39 -0.47 -10.86
N ALA A 285 24.60 -0.20 -10.39
CA ALA A 285 25.64 -1.18 -10.08
C ALA A 285 26.19 -0.92 -8.68
N PRO A 286 26.93 -1.86 -8.07
CA PRO A 286 27.58 -1.64 -6.78
C PRO A 286 28.52 -0.42 -6.75
N SER A 287 29.05 -0.01 -7.91
CA SER A 287 29.88 1.18 -8.08
C SER A 287 29.11 2.48 -8.24
N SER A 288 27.76 2.44 -8.31
CA SER A 288 26.95 3.64 -8.45
C SER A 288 27.06 4.54 -7.23
N ALA A 289 27.16 5.86 -7.47
CA ALA A 289 27.24 6.84 -6.39
C ALA A 289 26.01 6.75 -5.49
N PRO A 290 26.16 6.64 -4.16
CA PRO A 290 25.01 6.50 -3.23
C PRO A 290 23.98 7.63 -3.38
N ALA A 291 24.43 8.85 -3.63
CA ALA A 291 23.53 9.99 -3.86
C ALA A 291 22.63 9.80 -5.09
N ALA A 292 23.15 9.21 -6.18
CA ALA A 292 22.34 8.92 -7.37
C ALA A 292 21.29 7.83 -7.11
N VAL A 293 21.65 6.79 -6.34
CA VAL A 293 20.73 5.73 -5.94
C VAL A 293 19.60 6.31 -5.08
N ILE A 294 19.95 7.11 -4.07
CA ILE A 294 18.96 7.75 -3.18
C ILE A 294 18.07 8.72 -3.95
N ALA A 295 18.62 9.52 -4.86
CA ALA A 295 17.85 10.44 -5.70
C ALA A 295 16.85 9.68 -6.60
N LEU A 296 17.27 8.59 -7.24
CA LEU A 296 16.38 7.74 -8.03
C LEU A 296 15.26 7.16 -7.18
N LEU A 297 15.57 6.62 -6.00
CA LEU A 297 14.59 6.06 -5.08
C LEU A 297 13.64 7.11 -4.52
N ALA A 298 14.10 8.33 -4.27
CA ALA A 298 13.24 9.45 -3.86
C ALA A 298 12.23 9.80 -4.96
N VAL A 299 12.66 9.92 -6.22
CA VAL A 299 11.76 10.15 -7.36
C VAL A 299 10.81 8.98 -7.55
N TYR A 300 11.31 7.75 -7.45
CA TYR A 300 10.47 6.56 -7.56
C TYR A 300 9.42 6.50 -6.42
N GLY A 301 9.81 6.80 -5.18
CA GLY A 301 8.90 6.89 -4.05
C GLY A 301 7.86 7.99 -4.23
N ALA A 302 8.26 9.20 -4.63
CA ALA A 302 7.37 10.32 -4.89
C ALA A 302 6.30 10.00 -5.95
N THR A 303 6.65 9.21 -6.95
CA THR A 303 5.74 8.84 -8.04
C THR A 303 4.94 7.57 -7.73
N ALA A 304 5.61 6.46 -7.38
CA ALA A 304 4.98 5.16 -7.15
C ALA A 304 4.17 5.09 -5.85
N ILE A 305 4.42 5.94 -4.85
CA ILE A 305 3.63 6.00 -3.61
C ILE A 305 2.67 7.21 -3.63
N GLY A 306 3.00 8.24 -4.44
CA GLY A 306 2.29 9.52 -4.46
C GLY A 306 0.96 9.54 -5.23
N TRP A 307 0.69 8.61 -6.13
CA TRP A 307 -0.42 8.66 -7.10
C TRP A 307 -1.83 8.57 -6.50
N ASN A 308 -1.97 7.96 -5.32
CA ASN A 308 -3.28 7.59 -4.74
C ASN A 308 -4.25 8.78 -4.59
N GLY A 309 -3.73 9.97 -4.20
CA GLY A 309 -4.55 11.17 -4.03
C GLY A 309 -5.17 11.64 -5.34
N VAL A 310 -4.36 11.69 -6.40
CA VAL A 310 -4.82 12.08 -7.75
C VAL A 310 -5.85 11.09 -8.27
N PHE A 311 -5.62 9.80 -8.08
CA PHE A 311 -6.52 8.74 -8.50
C PHE A 311 -7.89 8.82 -7.82
N LEU A 312 -7.92 8.90 -6.49
CA LEU A 312 -9.18 8.98 -5.73
C LEU A 312 -9.93 10.28 -6.01
N GLY A 313 -9.22 11.40 -6.14
CA GLY A 313 -9.81 12.69 -6.52
C GLY A 313 -10.41 12.65 -7.94
N THR A 314 -9.79 11.91 -8.86
CA THR A 314 -10.32 11.73 -10.22
C THR A 314 -11.61 10.91 -10.22
N ILE A 315 -11.66 9.80 -9.47
CA ILE A 315 -12.88 8.99 -9.34
C ILE A 315 -14.04 9.85 -8.84
N ALA A 316 -13.81 10.64 -7.79
CA ALA A 316 -14.85 11.49 -7.21
C ALA A 316 -15.40 12.57 -8.16
N ARG A 317 -14.63 12.94 -9.21
CA ARG A 317 -15.06 13.91 -10.24
C ARG A 317 -15.76 13.27 -11.44
N VAL A 318 -15.57 11.97 -11.66
CA VAL A 318 -16.09 11.25 -12.84
C VAL A 318 -17.53 10.77 -12.62
N VAL A 319 -17.96 10.59 -11.39
CA VAL A 319 -19.30 10.08 -11.05
C VAL A 319 -20.07 11.06 -10.16
N PRO A 320 -21.40 10.99 -10.17
CA PRO A 320 -22.24 11.71 -9.21
C PRO A 320 -21.87 11.36 -7.76
N ILE A 321 -22.07 12.28 -6.83
CA ILE A 321 -21.75 12.09 -5.39
C ILE A 321 -22.40 10.83 -4.82
N ALA A 322 -23.62 10.50 -5.26
CA ALA A 322 -24.35 9.30 -4.84
C ALA A 322 -23.60 7.99 -5.17
N ASP A 323 -22.85 7.96 -6.27
CA ASP A 323 -22.14 6.78 -6.78
C ASP A 323 -20.67 6.74 -6.36
N ALA A 324 -20.15 7.83 -5.78
CA ALA A 324 -18.72 7.98 -5.44
C ALA A 324 -18.20 6.87 -4.52
N ALA A 325 -18.99 6.47 -3.53
CA ALA A 325 -18.62 5.39 -2.61
C ALA A 325 -18.51 4.03 -3.32
N GLN A 326 -19.46 3.74 -4.22
CA GLN A 326 -19.49 2.52 -5.01
C GLN A 326 -18.34 2.49 -6.03
N ALA A 327 -18.10 3.60 -6.74
CA ALA A 327 -16.98 3.75 -7.66
C ALA A 327 -15.63 3.57 -6.99
N THR A 328 -15.44 4.19 -5.81
CA THR A 328 -14.21 4.08 -5.02
C THR A 328 -13.99 2.64 -4.54
N SER A 329 -15.01 2.01 -3.96
CA SER A 329 -14.91 0.63 -3.47
C SER A 329 -14.60 -0.36 -4.58
N GLY A 330 -15.29 -0.25 -5.72
CA GLY A 330 -15.03 -1.10 -6.89
C GLY A 330 -13.63 -0.89 -7.47
N SER A 331 -13.15 0.35 -7.54
CA SER A 331 -11.80 0.65 -8.03
C SER A 331 -10.71 0.13 -7.10
N LEU A 332 -10.93 0.19 -5.78
CA LEU A 332 -10.00 -0.38 -4.78
C LEU A 332 -9.86 -1.90 -4.90
N PHE A 333 -10.87 -2.61 -5.37
CA PHE A 333 -10.74 -4.04 -5.67
C PHE A 333 -9.63 -4.30 -6.69
N PHE A 334 -9.59 -3.55 -7.79
CA PHE A 334 -8.54 -3.65 -8.81
C PHE A 334 -7.18 -3.21 -8.26
N THR A 335 -7.15 -2.19 -7.41
CA THR A 335 -5.93 -1.78 -6.70
C THR A 335 -5.37 -2.94 -5.86
N TYR A 336 -6.18 -3.58 -5.04
CA TYR A 336 -5.75 -4.75 -4.26
C TYR A 336 -5.35 -5.92 -5.15
N PHE A 337 -6.03 -6.14 -6.26
CA PHE A 337 -5.67 -7.20 -7.19
C PHE A 337 -4.27 -6.99 -7.78
N GLY A 338 -3.90 -5.75 -8.12
CA GLY A 338 -2.54 -5.39 -8.53
C GLY A 338 -1.49 -5.68 -7.45
N VAL A 339 -1.83 -5.38 -6.19
CA VAL A 339 -0.95 -5.69 -5.04
C VAL A 339 -0.77 -7.20 -4.86
N VAL A 340 -1.81 -7.99 -5.10
CA VAL A 340 -1.76 -9.46 -4.96
C VAL A 340 -0.91 -10.11 -6.04
N ILE A 341 -1.02 -9.67 -7.31
CA ILE A 341 -0.32 -10.31 -8.44
C ILE A 341 1.07 -9.73 -8.71
N GLY A 342 1.29 -8.44 -8.41
CA GLY A 342 2.54 -7.74 -8.73
C GLY A 342 3.76 -8.38 -8.07
N PRO A 343 3.84 -8.50 -6.74
CA PRO A 343 5.00 -9.03 -6.05
C PRO A 343 5.38 -10.47 -6.40
N PRO A 344 4.46 -11.43 -6.57
CA PRO A 344 4.80 -12.77 -7.03
C PRO A 344 5.42 -12.78 -8.43
N LEU A 345 4.84 -12.03 -9.38
CA LEU A 345 5.38 -11.92 -10.73
C LEU A 345 6.76 -11.24 -10.73
N PHE A 346 6.93 -10.17 -9.93
CA PHE A 346 8.22 -9.53 -9.74
C PHE A 346 9.25 -10.49 -9.17
N GLY A 347 8.92 -11.24 -8.12
CA GLY A 347 9.79 -12.22 -7.49
C GLY A 347 10.18 -13.36 -8.46
N LEU A 348 9.23 -13.79 -9.31
CA LEU A 348 9.49 -14.79 -10.35
C LEU A 348 10.50 -14.25 -11.37
N ILE A 349 10.32 -13.02 -11.85
CA ILE A 349 11.26 -12.38 -12.78
C ILE A 349 12.62 -12.18 -12.11
N ALA A 350 12.65 -11.73 -10.86
CA ALA A 350 13.87 -11.51 -10.10
C ALA A 350 14.67 -12.80 -9.86
N SER A 351 14.02 -13.96 -9.88
CA SER A 351 14.70 -15.26 -9.77
C SER A 351 15.41 -15.70 -11.05
N TRP A 352 15.16 -15.02 -12.18
CA TRP A 352 15.87 -15.27 -13.44
C TRP A 352 17.25 -14.61 -13.43
N ARG A 353 18.08 -14.93 -14.45
CA ARG A 353 19.48 -14.48 -14.54
C ARG A 353 19.69 -12.94 -14.53
N GLY A 354 18.65 -12.15 -14.75
CA GLY A 354 18.70 -10.70 -14.76
C GLY A 354 18.60 -10.00 -13.38
N GLY A 355 18.31 -10.75 -12.31
CA GLY A 355 18.22 -10.24 -10.95
C GLY A 355 17.08 -9.24 -10.72
N LEU A 356 17.15 -8.55 -9.56
CA LEU A 356 16.12 -7.59 -9.13
C LEU A 356 16.11 -6.33 -10.00
N GLY A 357 17.25 -5.87 -10.51
CA GLY A 357 17.34 -4.72 -11.41
C GLY A 357 16.51 -4.94 -12.68
N LEU A 358 16.61 -6.10 -13.33
CA LEU A 358 15.79 -6.44 -14.50
C LEU A 358 14.30 -6.48 -14.15
N ALA A 359 13.94 -7.01 -12.98
CA ALA A 359 12.56 -7.05 -12.53
C ALA A 359 11.98 -5.63 -12.38
N PHE A 360 12.74 -4.67 -11.86
CA PHE A 360 12.33 -3.26 -11.82
C PHE A 360 12.14 -2.65 -13.21
N ALA A 361 13.07 -2.93 -14.17
CA ALA A 361 12.94 -2.43 -15.54
C ALA A 361 11.68 -2.97 -16.24
N LEU A 362 11.38 -4.26 -16.03
CA LEU A 362 10.22 -4.89 -16.66
C LEU A 362 8.86 -4.38 -16.12
N LEU A 363 8.83 -3.69 -14.98
CA LEU A 363 7.64 -2.94 -14.56
C LEU A 363 7.25 -1.83 -15.55
N ALA A 364 8.17 -1.39 -16.40
CA ALA A 364 7.87 -0.45 -17.48
C ALA A 364 6.87 -1.01 -18.50
N LEU A 365 6.78 -2.33 -18.69
CA LEU A 365 5.84 -2.94 -19.63
C LEU A 365 4.37 -2.71 -19.24
N PRO A 366 3.91 -3.11 -18.03
CA PRO A 366 2.54 -2.80 -17.61
C PRO A 366 2.30 -1.29 -17.48
N LEU A 367 3.33 -0.49 -17.14
CA LEU A 367 3.21 0.98 -17.12
C LEU A 367 3.02 1.54 -18.54
N ALA A 368 3.70 1.00 -19.57
CA ALA A 368 3.49 1.39 -20.97
C ALA A 368 2.05 1.10 -21.42
N TRP A 369 1.47 -0.01 -20.99
CA TRP A 369 0.05 -0.30 -21.21
C TRP A 369 -0.85 0.76 -20.55
N SER A 370 -0.59 1.12 -19.29
CA SER A 370 -1.34 2.16 -18.58
C SER A 370 -1.20 3.53 -19.27
N ILE A 371 0.01 3.87 -19.77
CA ILE A 371 0.27 5.06 -20.56
C ILE A 371 -0.61 5.07 -21.81
N GLY A 372 -0.68 3.94 -22.53
CA GLY A 372 -1.54 3.79 -23.70
C GLY A 372 -3.03 3.99 -23.41
N LEU A 373 -3.51 3.45 -22.27
CA LEU A 373 -4.89 3.64 -21.81
C LEU A 373 -5.18 5.10 -21.49
N LEU A 374 -4.30 5.74 -20.71
CA LEU A 374 -4.43 7.15 -20.34
C LEU A 374 -4.31 8.08 -21.57
N TRP A 375 -3.50 7.73 -22.55
CA TRP A 375 -3.38 8.48 -23.79
C TRP A 375 -4.66 8.43 -24.63
N ARG A 376 -5.28 7.25 -24.72
CA ARG A 376 -6.54 7.04 -25.43
C ARG A 376 -7.75 7.61 -24.70
N TRP A 377 -7.65 7.81 -23.39
CA TRP A 377 -8.72 8.43 -22.63
C TRP A 377 -8.88 9.88 -23.06
N ARG A 378 -9.84 10.14 -23.94
CA ARG A 378 -10.28 11.49 -24.25
C ARG A 378 -11.05 12.00 -23.05
N SER A 379 -10.60 13.10 -22.44
CA SER A 379 -11.39 13.81 -21.44
C SER A 379 -12.73 14.17 -22.11
N ALA A 380 -13.80 13.49 -21.74
CA ALA A 380 -15.13 14.04 -21.96
C ALA A 380 -15.09 15.42 -21.29
N ALA A 381 -15.47 16.46 -22.01
CA ALA A 381 -15.57 17.78 -21.47
C ALA A 381 -16.33 17.71 -20.15
N PRO A 382 -15.93 18.45 -19.10
CA PRO A 382 -16.64 18.44 -17.84
C PRO A 382 -18.11 18.76 -18.18
N GLN A 383 -19.00 17.83 -17.92
CA GLN A 383 -20.42 18.16 -17.80
C GLN A 383 -20.50 19.02 -16.54
N VAL A 384 -20.27 20.31 -16.72
CA VAL A 384 -20.67 21.32 -15.74
C VAL A 384 -22.16 21.11 -15.61
N ALA A 385 -22.59 20.46 -14.52
CA ALA A 385 -23.98 20.53 -14.10
C ALA A 385 -24.29 22.03 -13.97
N ALA A 386 -25.12 22.51 -14.89
CA ALA A 386 -25.69 23.85 -14.79
C ALA A 386 -26.42 23.97 -13.46
N PRO A 387 -26.42 25.19 -12.86
CA PRO A 387 -26.91 25.45 -11.53
C PRO A 387 -28.38 25.09 -11.32
#